data_38e9d7ec0f4fd34b7423cc79707abfa1
#
_entry.id   38e9d7ec0f4fd34b7423cc79707abfa1
#
_cell.length_a   1.000
_cell.length_b   1.000
_cell.length_c   1.000
_cell.angle_alpha   90.00
_cell.angle_beta   90.00
_cell.angle_gamma   90.00
#
_symmetry.space_group_name_H-M   'P 1'
#
loop_
_entity.id
_entity.type
_entity.pdbx_description
1 polymer ?
#
loop_
_entity_poly.entity_id
_entity_poly.type
_entity_poly.pdbx_seq_one_letter_code
_entity_poly.pdbx_strand_id
1 'polypeptide(L)'
;MARSLTLRTKFNGIVIIVFLVLAVANAIDDYRRQQALAIRGAVDHAQILAHQIVQSREYLSRVTHDEPERNPNLIPQVAATSIAKMMSEGSNFHVRQISLRYRNPENRPDEYEARQLQGFKTSVPKETYQVIDSKEGALFRYLMPMRAEQSCLRCHGSYDEAPNFIKVRFPRGHFSYNYKVGEVIGAVSVSIPMAELFSQIGINLEYDLIFSSLILFLIVMVMQLLIRRTVIDPITMLSESIDTVTRTGSFAERLPQRSKDEVGRLIGAFNDMMEELGRKTVQQQSSDERYRSFIEMAQSAVVTFLGDGKIVIANKQAEKLLGRSRQALLGESIFSFLENSERFRQGIERYLRDSSRGMESSIQRVTGSAGTATEVEIALSASTADGIPLFTAILRESPHGTS
;
A
#
# COMPACT_ATOMS: atom_id res chain seq x y z
N MET A 1 18.44 12.33 17.96
CA MET A 1 17.35 11.39 18.19
C MET A 1 16.34 11.52 17.05
N ALA A 2 16.29 10.59 16.11
CA ALA A 2 15.28 10.61 15.06
C ALA A 2 13.90 10.31 15.69
N ARG A 3 12.97 11.27 15.63
CA ARG A 3 11.59 11.04 16.05
C ARG A 3 11.02 9.87 15.24
N SER A 4 10.70 8.76 15.88
CA SER A 4 10.03 7.64 15.24
C SER A 4 8.68 8.13 14.71
N LEU A 5 8.51 8.06 13.38
CA LEU A 5 7.23 8.39 12.74
C LEU A 5 6.14 7.48 13.30
N THR A 6 4.98 8.05 13.60
CA THR A 6 3.81 7.29 14.05
C THR A 6 3.37 6.28 12.96
N LEU A 7 2.72 5.20 13.36
CA LEU A 7 2.18 4.19 12.45
C LEU A 7 1.28 4.84 11.37
N ARG A 8 0.45 5.81 11.78
CA ARG A 8 -0.41 6.60 10.90
C ARG A 8 0.37 7.37 9.85
N THR A 9 1.49 8.03 10.23
CA THR A 9 2.31 8.79 9.29
C THR A 9 3.02 7.88 8.29
N LYS A 10 3.53 6.74 8.75
CA LYS A 10 4.17 5.74 7.87
C LYS A 10 3.17 5.17 6.86
N PHE A 11 1.98 4.80 7.31
CA PHE A 11 0.93 4.27 6.46
C PHE A 11 0.47 5.29 5.41
N ASN A 12 0.19 6.54 5.82
CA ASN A 12 -0.18 7.60 4.88
C ASN A 12 0.92 7.85 3.84
N GLY A 13 2.19 7.83 4.24
CA GLY A 13 3.32 7.96 3.31
C GLY A 13 3.34 6.84 2.27
N ILE A 14 3.16 5.60 2.67
CA ILE A 14 3.10 4.45 1.76
C ILE A 14 1.92 4.60 0.78
N VAL A 15 0.73 4.94 1.27
CA VAL A 15 -0.46 5.13 0.43
C VAL A 15 -0.25 6.24 -0.60
N ILE A 16 0.35 7.37 -0.22
CA ILE A 16 0.66 8.48 -1.15
C ILE A 16 1.65 8.02 -2.23
N ILE A 17 2.71 7.29 -1.85
CA ILE A 17 3.70 6.78 -2.81
C ILE A 17 3.02 5.80 -3.79
N VAL A 18 2.24 4.86 -3.29
CA VAL A 18 1.50 3.90 -4.14
C VAL A 18 0.54 4.63 -5.07
N PHE A 19 -0.19 5.63 -4.57
CA PHE A 19 -1.07 6.47 -5.38
C PHE A 19 -0.29 7.16 -6.53
N LEU A 20 0.84 7.80 -6.22
CA LEU A 20 1.65 8.48 -7.23
C LEU A 20 2.18 7.51 -8.29
N VAL A 21 2.66 6.34 -7.88
CA VAL A 21 3.15 5.30 -8.81
C VAL A 21 2.03 4.82 -9.73
N LEU A 22 0.85 4.55 -9.18
CA LEU A 22 -0.31 4.12 -9.97
C LEU A 22 -0.80 5.22 -10.90
N ALA A 23 -0.85 6.47 -10.45
CA ALA A 23 -1.24 7.61 -11.28
C ALA A 23 -0.29 7.80 -12.48
N VAL A 24 1.03 7.73 -12.26
CA VAL A 24 2.03 7.82 -13.32
C VAL A 24 1.93 6.64 -14.27
N ALA A 25 1.78 5.41 -13.76
CA ALA A 25 1.63 4.22 -14.60
C ALA A 25 0.38 4.30 -15.48
N ASN A 26 -0.74 4.73 -14.92
CA ASN A 26 -1.98 4.95 -15.66
C ASN A 26 -1.84 6.02 -16.74
N ALA A 27 -1.20 7.15 -16.42
CA ALA A 27 -0.95 8.22 -17.38
C ALA A 27 -0.10 7.76 -18.58
N ILE A 28 0.92 6.94 -18.31
CA ILE A 28 1.76 6.36 -19.38
C ILE A 28 0.96 5.39 -20.24
N ASP A 29 0.13 4.54 -19.63
CA ASP A 29 -0.70 3.57 -20.37
C ASP A 29 -1.76 4.30 -21.23
N ASP A 30 -2.46 5.28 -20.67
CA ASP A 30 -3.43 6.10 -21.39
C ASP A 30 -2.79 6.83 -22.56
N TYR A 31 -1.62 7.44 -22.38
CA TYR A 31 -0.89 8.09 -23.46
C TYR A 31 -0.54 7.11 -24.59
N ARG A 32 0.00 5.93 -24.25
CA ARG A 32 0.35 4.90 -25.24
C ARG A 32 -0.87 4.39 -26.00
N ARG A 33 -1.96 4.17 -25.30
CA ARG A 33 -3.23 3.72 -25.87
C ARG A 33 -3.79 4.75 -26.84
N GLN A 34 -3.84 6.02 -26.45
CA GLN A 34 -4.34 7.09 -27.29
C GLN A 34 -3.45 7.31 -28.52
N GLN A 35 -2.13 7.26 -28.37
CA GLN A 35 -1.20 7.31 -29.50
C GLN A 35 -1.45 6.16 -30.50
N ALA A 36 -1.63 4.93 -30.00
CA ALA A 36 -1.92 3.78 -30.84
C ALA A 36 -3.27 3.92 -31.57
N LEU A 37 -4.30 4.44 -30.89
CA LEU A 37 -5.63 4.69 -31.48
C LEU A 37 -5.55 5.78 -32.56
N ALA A 38 -4.81 6.88 -32.32
CA ALA A 38 -4.65 7.93 -33.29
C ALA A 38 -3.92 7.45 -34.55
N ILE A 39 -2.87 6.64 -34.41
CA ILE A 39 -2.16 6.07 -35.57
C ILE A 39 -3.09 5.09 -36.30
N ARG A 40 -3.87 4.25 -35.65
CA ARG A 40 -4.85 3.37 -36.31
C ARG A 40 -5.90 4.18 -37.05
N GLY A 41 -6.49 5.20 -36.42
CA GLY A 41 -7.43 6.10 -37.07
C GLY A 41 -6.82 6.80 -38.31
N ALA A 42 -5.57 7.24 -38.22
CA ALA A 42 -4.85 7.82 -39.34
C ALA A 42 -4.66 6.81 -40.50
N VAL A 43 -4.35 5.53 -40.18
CA VAL A 43 -4.26 4.46 -41.20
C VAL A 43 -5.60 4.26 -41.86
N ASP A 44 -6.68 4.11 -41.10
CA ASP A 44 -8.03 3.88 -41.63
C ASP A 44 -8.50 5.02 -42.53
N HIS A 45 -8.30 6.28 -42.13
CA HIS A 45 -8.63 7.44 -42.90
C HIS A 45 -7.77 7.54 -44.20
N ALA A 46 -6.45 7.30 -44.07
CA ALA A 46 -5.56 7.32 -45.22
C ALA A 46 -5.91 6.21 -46.22
N GLN A 47 -6.29 5.04 -45.74
CA GLN A 47 -6.73 3.94 -46.59
C GLN A 47 -8.02 4.29 -47.36
N ILE A 48 -9.02 4.87 -46.67
CA ILE A 48 -10.26 5.29 -47.30
C ILE A 48 -9.97 6.33 -48.40
N LEU A 49 -9.18 7.37 -48.12
CA LEU A 49 -8.80 8.42 -49.05
C LEU A 49 -8.07 7.84 -50.27
N ALA A 50 -7.10 6.96 -50.04
CA ALA A 50 -6.34 6.31 -51.08
C ALA A 50 -7.24 5.44 -51.98
N HIS A 51 -8.13 4.66 -51.38
CA HIS A 51 -9.11 3.88 -52.15
C HIS A 51 -10.06 4.78 -52.97
N GLN A 52 -10.54 5.88 -52.41
CA GLN A 52 -11.40 6.82 -53.16
C GLN A 52 -10.69 7.38 -54.42
N ILE A 53 -9.42 7.73 -54.30
CA ILE A 53 -8.64 8.22 -55.45
C ILE A 53 -8.49 7.13 -56.52
N VAL A 54 -8.15 5.90 -56.09
CA VAL A 54 -7.99 4.79 -57.03
C VAL A 54 -9.31 4.44 -57.70
N GLN A 55 -10.41 4.35 -56.94
CA GLN A 55 -11.74 4.05 -57.47
C GLN A 55 -12.26 5.16 -58.41
N SER A 56 -12.03 6.41 -58.04
CA SER A 56 -12.38 7.57 -58.94
C SER A 56 -11.64 7.50 -60.27
N ARG A 57 -10.34 7.22 -60.26
CA ARG A 57 -9.53 7.01 -61.45
C ARG A 57 -10.06 5.85 -62.29
N GLU A 58 -10.35 4.73 -61.68
CA GLU A 58 -10.84 3.54 -62.35
C GLU A 58 -12.23 3.76 -62.94
N TYR A 59 -13.14 4.40 -62.21
CA TYR A 59 -14.46 4.79 -62.74
C TYR A 59 -14.32 5.67 -63.98
N LEU A 60 -13.52 6.73 -63.91
CA LEU A 60 -13.27 7.63 -65.02
C LEU A 60 -12.66 6.88 -66.21
N SER A 61 -11.75 5.94 -66.02
CA SER A 61 -11.15 5.17 -67.09
C SER A 61 -12.17 4.28 -67.84
N ARG A 62 -13.28 3.92 -67.20
CA ARG A 62 -14.36 3.12 -67.79
C ARG A 62 -15.39 3.98 -68.54
N VAL A 63 -15.66 5.21 -68.06
CA VAL A 63 -16.76 6.03 -68.58
C VAL A 63 -16.31 7.10 -69.60
N THR A 64 -15.04 7.53 -69.59
CA THR A 64 -14.52 8.58 -70.44
C THR A 64 -13.73 8.04 -71.64
N HIS A 65 -14.38 7.34 -72.56
CA HIS A 65 -13.69 6.70 -73.71
C HIS A 65 -12.88 7.70 -74.59
N ASP A 66 -13.52 8.46 -75.46
CA ASP A 66 -12.87 9.37 -76.32
C ASP A 66 -12.89 10.85 -75.86
N GLU A 67 -13.53 11.11 -74.73
CA GLU A 67 -13.63 12.40 -74.08
C GLU A 67 -12.26 13.03 -73.74
N PRO A 68 -11.24 12.27 -73.31
CA PRO A 68 -9.91 12.77 -72.98
C PRO A 68 -9.17 13.44 -74.16
N GLU A 69 -9.52 13.08 -75.40
CA GLU A 69 -8.95 13.70 -76.61
C GLU A 69 -9.47 15.14 -76.79
N ARG A 70 -10.73 15.35 -76.40
CA ARG A 70 -11.37 16.69 -76.51
C ARG A 70 -11.12 17.53 -75.24
N ASN A 71 -11.06 16.91 -74.08
CA ASN A 71 -10.81 17.56 -72.79
C ASN A 71 -9.76 16.82 -71.96
N PRO A 72 -8.49 17.27 -71.97
CA PRO A 72 -7.40 16.65 -71.22
C PRO A 72 -7.64 16.51 -69.73
N ASN A 73 -8.52 17.33 -69.14
CA ASN A 73 -8.86 17.24 -67.71
C ASN A 73 -9.67 15.99 -67.38
N LEU A 74 -10.27 15.32 -68.39
CA LEU A 74 -10.97 14.05 -68.26
C LEU A 74 -10.06 12.84 -68.44
N ILE A 75 -8.74 13.04 -68.66
CA ILE A 75 -7.78 11.95 -68.52
C ILE A 75 -7.88 11.41 -67.08
N PRO A 76 -8.16 10.11 -66.87
CA PRO A 76 -8.44 9.59 -65.55
C PRO A 76 -7.38 9.91 -64.48
N GLN A 77 -6.10 9.90 -64.89
CA GLN A 77 -5.01 10.25 -64.00
C GLN A 77 -4.99 11.75 -63.66
N VAL A 78 -5.32 12.63 -64.62
CA VAL A 78 -5.35 14.09 -64.40
C VAL A 78 -6.51 14.44 -63.49
N ALA A 79 -7.69 13.91 -63.79
CA ALA A 79 -8.89 14.14 -62.97
C ALA A 79 -8.69 13.64 -61.51
N ALA A 80 -8.15 12.42 -61.34
CA ALA A 80 -7.88 11.89 -59.99
C ALA A 80 -6.79 12.71 -59.23
N THR A 81 -5.79 13.26 -59.95
CA THR A 81 -4.82 14.19 -59.35
C THR A 81 -5.48 15.51 -58.94
N SER A 82 -6.39 16.04 -59.74
CA SER A 82 -7.15 17.26 -59.42
C SER A 82 -8.07 17.02 -58.22
N ILE A 83 -8.76 15.87 -58.16
CA ILE A 83 -9.58 15.47 -57.00
C ILE A 83 -8.72 15.39 -55.73
N ALA A 84 -7.57 14.71 -55.80
CA ALA A 84 -6.65 14.59 -54.66
C ALA A 84 -6.16 15.97 -54.16
N LYS A 85 -5.88 16.89 -55.07
CA LYS A 85 -5.51 18.25 -54.74
C LYS A 85 -6.65 19.01 -54.04
N MET A 86 -7.87 18.95 -54.60
CA MET A 86 -9.06 19.56 -54.01
C MET A 86 -9.38 18.98 -52.64
N MET A 87 -9.19 17.68 -52.42
CA MET A 87 -9.34 17.05 -51.12
C MET A 87 -8.28 17.52 -50.11
N SER A 88 -7.10 17.87 -50.57
CA SER A 88 -6.03 18.38 -49.72
C SER A 88 -6.23 19.87 -49.40
N GLU A 89 -6.89 20.64 -50.27
CA GLU A 89 -7.21 22.04 -50.06
C GLU A 89 -8.27 22.15 -48.93
N GLY A 90 -7.93 22.85 -47.84
CA GLY A 90 -8.83 23.02 -46.66
C GLY A 90 -8.81 21.86 -45.67
N SER A 91 -7.93 20.90 -45.83
CA SER A 91 -7.72 19.81 -44.90
C SER A 91 -6.27 19.78 -44.40
N ASN A 92 -6.08 19.13 -43.25
CA ASN A 92 -4.76 18.96 -42.61
C ASN A 92 -3.99 17.73 -43.15
N PHE A 93 -4.51 17.10 -44.21
CA PHE A 93 -3.85 15.98 -44.86
C PHE A 93 -3.54 16.31 -46.32
N HIS A 94 -2.48 15.71 -46.84
CA HIS A 94 -2.09 15.85 -48.22
C HIS A 94 -2.19 14.51 -48.92
N VAL A 95 -3.00 14.46 -49.97
CA VAL A 95 -3.18 13.30 -50.84
C VAL A 95 -2.60 13.59 -52.20
N ARG A 96 -1.72 12.72 -52.68
CA ARG A 96 -1.18 12.83 -54.05
C ARG A 96 -0.91 11.47 -54.66
N GLN A 97 -0.94 11.41 -55.98
CA GLN A 97 -0.50 10.26 -56.75
C GLN A 97 0.97 10.42 -57.10
N ILE A 98 1.74 9.35 -56.92
CA ILE A 98 3.18 9.35 -57.19
C ILE A 98 3.54 8.20 -58.15
N SER A 99 4.57 8.41 -58.97
CA SER A 99 5.10 7.36 -59.85
C SER A 99 6.57 7.61 -60.15
N LEU A 100 7.36 6.55 -60.23
CA LEU A 100 8.72 6.62 -60.75
C LEU A 100 8.75 6.88 -62.24
N ARG A 101 7.63 6.63 -62.95
CA ARG A 101 7.45 6.82 -64.41
C ARG A 101 6.39 7.91 -64.67
N TYR A 102 6.53 9.05 -63.97
CA TYR A 102 5.59 10.14 -63.99
C TYR A 102 5.58 10.89 -65.33
N ARG A 103 4.42 11.36 -65.74
CA ARG A 103 4.20 12.31 -66.85
C ARG A 103 4.01 13.74 -66.38
N ASN A 104 3.36 13.89 -65.21
CA ASN A 104 3.25 15.16 -64.51
C ASN A 104 4.39 15.29 -63.51
N PRO A 105 5.23 16.37 -63.57
CA PRO A 105 6.29 16.59 -62.57
C PRO A 105 5.82 16.64 -61.12
N GLU A 106 4.58 17.06 -60.85
CA GLU A 106 3.99 17.07 -59.52
C GLU A 106 3.85 15.65 -58.93
N ASN A 107 3.77 14.62 -59.79
CA ASN A 107 3.68 13.21 -59.35
C ASN A 107 5.06 12.57 -59.15
N ARG A 108 6.13 13.37 -59.20
CA ARG A 108 7.47 12.89 -58.86
C ARG A 108 7.53 12.51 -57.38
N PRO A 109 7.95 11.30 -57.05
CA PRO A 109 8.10 10.87 -55.68
C PRO A 109 9.28 11.57 -54.99
N ASP A 110 9.16 11.81 -53.69
CA ASP A 110 10.29 12.19 -52.87
C ASP A 110 11.19 10.95 -52.60
N GLU A 111 12.27 11.15 -51.84
CA GLU A 111 13.25 10.10 -51.61
C GLU A 111 12.65 8.90 -50.79
N TYR A 112 11.80 9.20 -49.83
CA TYR A 112 11.10 8.18 -49.04
C TYR A 112 10.12 7.38 -49.93
N GLU A 113 9.29 8.10 -50.69
CA GLU A 113 8.30 7.52 -51.58
C GLU A 113 8.96 6.65 -52.67
N ALA A 114 10.08 7.13 -53.24
CA ALA A 114 10.83 6.39 -54.24
C ALA A 114 11.36 5.04 -53.68
N ARG A 115 11.88 5.04 -52.45
CA ARG A 115 12.32 3.79 -51.77
C ARG A 115 11.15 2.84 -51.59
N GLN A 116 10.00 3.32 -51.11
CA GLN A 116 8.82 2.49 -50.93
C GLN A 116 8.28 1.93 -52.24
N LEU A 117 8.23 2.72 -53.29
CA LEU A 117 7.82 2.29 -54.62
C LEU A 117 8.73 1.18 -55.18
N GLN A 118 10.04 1.24 -54.94
CA GLN A 118 10.95 0.17 -55.28
C GLN A 118 10.67 -1.11 -54.46
N GLY A 119 10.39 -0.98 -53.17
CA GLY A 119 9.99 -2.07 -52.31
C GLY A 119 8.73 -2.79 -52.77
N PHE A 120 7.71 -2.05 -53.23
CA PHE A 120 6.48 -2.62 -53.79
C PHE A 120 6.67 -3.43 -55.08
N LYS A 121 7.77 -3.24 -55.77
CA LYS A 121 8.11 -4.06 -56.99
C LYS A 121 8.72 -5.41 -56.63
N THR A 122 9.42 -5.47 -55.50
CA THR A 122 10.15 -6.68 -55.04
C THR A 122 9.39 -7.54 -54.07
N SER A 123 8.56 -6.93 -53.25
CA SER A 123 7.67 -7.58 -52.30
C SER A 123 6.23 -7.17 -52.57
N VAL A 124 5.24 -7.93 -52.08
CA VAL A 124 3.80 -7.70 -52.33
C VAL A 124 3.08 -7.21 -51.09
N PRO A 125 3.54 -6.15 -50.38
CA PRO A 125 2.69 -5.55 -49.38
C PRO A 125 1.51 -4.87 -50.06
N LYS A 126 0.33 -4.97 -49.43
CA LYS A 126 -0.87 -4.26 -49.95
C LYS A 126 -0.76 -2.75 -49.72
N GLU A 127 -0.03 -2.36 -48.70
CA GLU A 127 0.14 -0.96 -48.26
C GLU A 127 1.31 -0.88 -47.28
N THR A 128 1.79 0.35 -47.03
CA THR A 128 2.79 0.61 -45.99
C THR A 128 2.52 1.96 -45.34
N TYR A 129 2.83 2.06 -44.05
CA TYR A 129 2.80 3.34 -43.34
C TYR A 129 3.99 3.46 -42.40
N GLN A 130 4.40 4.68 -42.16
CA GLN A 130 5.50 5.01 -41.25
C GLN A 130 5.36 6.46 -40.76
N VAL A 131 5.80 6.73 -39.53
CA VAL A 131 6.04 8.10 -39.09
C VAL A 131 7.49 8.44 -39.39
N ILE A 132 7.69 9.53 -40.12
CA ILE A 132 9.02 10.02 -40.49
C ILE A 132 9.22 11.46 -39.99
N ASP A 133 10.44 11.79 -39.60
CA ASP A 133 10.80 13.16 -39.26
C ASP A 133 11.04 13.98 -40.54
N SER A 134 10.42 15.14 -40.58
CA SER A 134 10.63 16.14 -41.66
C SER A 134 11.11 17.45 -41.05
N LYS A 135 11.54 18.42 -41.93
CA LYS A 135 11.94 19.75 -41.49
C LYS A 135 10.80 20.54 -40.82
N GLU A 136 9.57 20.19 -41.11
CA GLU A 136 8.33 20.83 -40.63
C GLU A 136 7.71 20.06 -39.43
N GLY A 137 8.39 19.03 -38.93
CA GLY A 137 7.92 18.15 -37.86
C GLY A 137 7.67 16.72 -38.34
N ALA A 138 7.28 15.85 -37.40
CA ALA A 138 6.98 14.46 -37.72
C ALA A 138 5.72 14.34 -38.57
N LEU A 139 5.80 13.52 -39.65
CA LEU A 139 4.70 13.24 -40.57
C LEU A 139 4.34 11.77 -40.53
N PHE A 140 3.06 11.49 -40.38
CA PHE A 140 2.52 10.17 -40.69
C PHE A 140 2.40 10.04 -42.21
N ARG A 141 3.01 9.03 -42.79
CA ARG A 141 3.03 8.75 -44.23
C ARG A 141 2.43 7.36 -44.49
N TYR A 142 1.42 7.35 -45.36
CA TYR A 142 0.78 6.12 -45.82
C TYR A 142 0.90 6.01 -47.32
N LEU A 143 1.23 4.85 -47.87
CA LEU A 143 1.32 4.58 -49.29
C LEU A 143 0.57 3.31 -49.67
N MET A 144 -0.29 3.44 -50.67
CA MET A 144 -1.01 2.33 -51.26
C MET A 144 -0.57 2.20 -52.74
N PRO A 145 0.02 1.02 -53.13
CA PRO A 145 0.51 0.82 -54.49
C PRO A 145 -0.66 0.77 -55.48
N MET A 146 -0.47 1.43 -56.61
CA MET A 146 -1.36 1.36 -57.77
C MET A 146 -0.78 0.40 -58.80
N ARG A 147 -1.61 -0.55 -59.26
CA ARG A 147 -1.23 -1.50 -60.30
C ARG A 147 -1.83 -1.11 -61.65
N ALA A 148 -1.13 -1.44 -62.72
CA ALA A 148 -1.62 -1.23 -64.07
C ALA A 148 -2.76 -2.22 -64.37
N GLU A 149 -3.86 -1.69 -64.86
CA GLU A 149 -4.99 -2.43 -65.37
C GLU A 149 -4.98 -2.38 -66.89
N GLN A 150 -5.83 -3.18 -67.55
CA GLN A 150 -5.95 -3.20 -69.01
C GLN A 150 -6.29 -1.81 -69.55
N SER A 151 -7.11 -1.04 -68.87
CA SER A 151 -7.48 0.34 -69.24
C SER A 151 -6.29 1.29 -69.26
N CYS A 152 -5.26 1.09 -68.45
CA CYS A 152 -4.05 1.89 -68.41
C CYS A 152 -3.21 1.78 -69.70
N LEU A 153 -3.26 0.59 -70.31
CA LEU A 153 -2.43 0.28 -71.46
C LEU A 153 -2.81 1.08 -72.71
N ARG A 154 -4.03 1.59 -72.81
CA ARG A 154 -4.45 2.49 -73.88
C ARG A 154 -3.51 3.67 -74.05
N CYS A 155 -3.04 4.26 -72.95
CA CYS A 155 -2.16 5.43 -72.95
C CYS A 155 -0.70 5.09 -72.58
N HIS A 156 -0.48 3.99 -71.84
CA HIS A 156 0.81 3.61 -71.25
C HIS A 156 1.34 2.26 -71.84
N GLY A 157 0.61 1.63 -72.75
CA GLY A 157 1.05 0.45 -73.46
C GLY A 157 2.10 0.78 -74.50
N SER A 158 1.98 0.16 -75.69
CA SER A 158 2.87 0.42 -76.83
C SER A 158 2.70 1.91 -77.34
N TYR A 159 3.81 2.55 -77.68
CA TYR A 159 3.75 3.84 -78.25
C TYR A 159 2.89 3.86 -79.56
N ASP A 160 2.99 2.80 -80.35
CA ASP A 160 2.29 2.79 -81.67
C ASP A 160 0.77 2.72 -81.50
N GLU A 161 0.27 2.12 -80.40
CA GLU A 161 -1.15 2.00 -80.10
C GLU A 161 -1.70 3.17 -79.26
N ALA A 162 -0.83 4.07 -78.76
CA ALA A 162 -1.24 5.19 -77.94
C ALA A 162 -2.00 6.26 -78.76
N PRO A 163 -3.00 6.96 -78.19
CA PRO A 163 -3.73 8.04 -78.78
C PRO A 163 -2.80 9.17 -79.25
N ASN A 164 -3.17 9.87 -80.37
CA ASN A 164 -2.34 10.95 -80.97
C ASN A 164 -2.07 12.07 -79.97
N PHE A 165 -3.03 12.46 -79.14
CA PHE A 165 -2.86 13.54 -78.17
C PHE A 165 -1.82 13.19 -77.08
N ILE A 166 -1.59 11.88 -76.82
CA ILE A 166 -0.54 11.39 -75.97
C ILE A 166 0.82 11.38 -76.67
N LYS A 167 0.87 10.91 -77.90
CA LYS A 167 2.10 10.83 -78.72
C LYS A 167 2.72 12.23 -78.96
N VAL A 168 1.90 13.23 -79.15
CA VAL A 168 2.35 14.66 -79.37
C VAL A 168 3.04 15.18 -78.07
N ARG A 169 2.54 14.84 -76.89
CA ARG A 169 3.09 15.31 -75.65
C ARG A 169 4.27 14.45 -75.11
N PHE A 170 4.28 13.14 -75.39
CA PHE A 170 5.27 12.21 -74.92
C PHE A 170 5.81 11.42 -76.11
N PRO A 171 7.01 11.79 -76.64
CA PRO A 171 7.58 11.18 -77.86
C PRO A 171 7.99 9.71 -77.63
N ARG A 172 8.25 9.00 -78.70
CA ARG A 172 8.74 7.62 -78.69
C ARG A 172 10.00 7.51 -77.82
N GLY A 173 10.05 6.50 -76.98
CA GLY A 173 11.14 6.31 -76.01
C GLY A 173 10.92 6.94 -74.68
N HIS A 174 9.83 7.69 -74.45
CA HIS A 174 9.52 8.21 -73.13
C HIS A 174 9.28 7.05 -72.12
N PHE A 175 9.84 7.14 -70.90
CA PHE A 175 9.86 6.09 -69.90
C PHE A 175 8.47 5.67 -69.38
N SER A 176 7.42 6.38 -69.67
CA SER A 176 6.06 6.10 -69.24
C SER A 176 5.26 5.16 -70.17
N TYR A 177 5.85 4.60 -71.17
CA TYR A 177 5.26 3.58 -72.08
C TYR A 177 5.64 2.16 -71.63
N ASN A 178 5.06 1.14 -72.27
CA ASN A 178 5.36 -0.28 -72.08
C ASN A 178 5.05 -0.77 -70.66
N TYR A 179 3.92 -0.33 -70.07
CA TYR A 179 3.39 -0.93 -68.84
C TYR A 179 2.85 -2.32 -69.13
N LYS A 180 2.90 -3.17 -68.08
CA LYS A 180 2.31 -4.52 -68.08
C LYS A 180 1.19 -4.57 -67.07
N VAL A 181 0.11 -5.31 -67.40
CA VAL A 181 -1.00 -5.55 -66.44
C VAL A 181 -0.47 -6.18 -65.17
N GLY A 182 -0.89 -5.67 -64.03
CA GLY A 182 -0.46 -6.10 -62.66
C GLY A 182 0.85 -5.46 -62.17
N GLU A 183 1.62 -4.75 -63.09
CA GLU A 183 2.83 -4.03 -62.69
C GLU A 183 2.47 -2.88 -61.74
N VAL A 184 3.29 -2.66 -60.68
CA VAL A 184 3.17 -1.49 -59.83
C VAL A 184 3.66 -0.23 -60.60
N ILE A 185 2.74 0.65 -60.92
CA ILE A 185 2.98 1.87 -61.75
C ILE A 185 3.16 3.13 -60.89
N GLY A 186 2.77 3.09 -59.64
CA GLY A 186 2.82 4.23 -58.72
C GLY A 186 2.21 3.88 -57.40
N ALA A 187 1.90 4.86 -56.59
CA ALA A 187 1.15 4.74 -55.39
C ALA A 187 0.29 6.00 -55.15
N VAL A 188 -0.74 5.87 -54.33
CA VAL A 188 -1.37 6.99 -53.64
C VAL A 188 -0.61 7.19 -52.34
N SER A 189 -0.09 8.40 -52.14
CA SER A 189 0.60 8.86 -50.96
C SER A 189 -0.31 9.77 -50.16
N VAL A 190 -0.55 9.42 -48.89
CA VAL A 190 -1.27 10.28 -47.93
C VAL A 190 -0.28 10.65 -46.83
N SER A 191 -0.20 11.95 -46.55
CA SER A 191 0.62 12.48 -45.44
C SER A 191 -0.20 13.33 -44.49
N ILE A 192 -0.02 13.13 -43.21
CA ILE A 192 -0.74 13.82 -42.14
C ILE A 192 0.31 14.32 -41.11
N PRO A 193 0.34 15.64 -40.78
CA PRO A 193 1.21 16.16 -39.75
C PRO A 193 0.88 15.52 -38.42
N MET A 194 1.88 14.96 -37.72
CA MET A 194 1.68 14.34 -36.43
C MET A 194 1.20 15.33 -35.36
N ALA A 195 1.57 16.62 -35.49
CA ALA A 195 1.08 17.67 -34.61
C ALA A 195 -0.45 17.73 -34.56
N GLU A 196 -1.09 17.55 -35.73
CA GLU A 196 -2.55 17.54 -35.84
C GLU A 196 -3.16 16.31 -35.15
N LEU A 197 -2.57 15.14 -35.35
CA LEU A 197 -3.01 13.92 -34.65
C LEU A 197 -2.83 14.04 -33.12
N PHE A 198 -1.72 14.64 -32.71
CA PHE A 198 -1.43 14.79 -31.27
C PHE A 198 -2.22 15.92 -30.61
N SER A 199 -2.66 16.94 -31.34
CA SER A 199 -3.51 18.00 -30.78
C SER A 199 -4.84 17.43 -30.28
N GLN A 200 -5.44 16.50 -31.01
CA GLN A 200 -6.66 15.82 -30.63
C GLN A 200 -6.43 14.86 -29.46
N ILE A 201 -5.25 14.20 -29.43
CA ILE A 201 -4.86 13.33 -28.28
C ILE A 201 -4.71 14.18 -27.02
N GLY A 202 -4.08 15.36 -27.11
CA GLY A 202 -3.82 16.23 -25.95
C GLY A 202 -5.10 16.60 -25.20
N ILE A 203 -6.15 16.99 -25.92
CA ILE A 203 -7.44 17.36 -25.33
C ILE A 203 -8.09 16.16 -24.63
N ASN A 204 -8.12 15.00 -25.26
CA ASN A 204 -8.72 13.80 -24.69
C ASN A 204 -7.90 13.29 -23.51
N LEU A 205 -6.57 13.37 -23.57
CA LEU A 205 -5.68 12.96 -22.49
C LEU A 205 -5.91 13.77 -21.21
N GLU A 206 -6.12 15.10 -21.33
CA GLU A 206 -6.42 15.93 -20.15
C GLU A 206 -7.68 15.49 -19.43
N TYR A 207 -8.76 15.25 -20.15
CA TYR A 207 -10.02 14.78 -19.57
C TYR A 207 -9.89 13.38 -18.95
N ASP A 208 -9.24 12.45 -19.65
CA ASP A 208 -9.03 11.09 -19.18
C ASP A 208 -8.15 11.06 -17.92
N LEU A 209 -7.10 11.89 -17.88
CA LEU A 209 -6.23 12.01 -16.69
C LEU A 209 -6.96 12.63 -15.49
N ILE A 210 -7.78 13.66 -15.71
CA ILE A 210 -8.58 14.26 -14.64
C ILE A 210 -9.56 13.24 -14.09
N PHE A 211 -10.30 12.55 -14.97
CA PHE A 211 -11.33 11.60 -14.57
C PHE A 211 -10.74 10.35 -13.85
N SER A 212 -9.69 9.77 -14.43
CA SER A 212 -9.01 8.61 -13.82
C SER A 212 -8.31 8.97 -12.50
N SER A 213 -7.72 10.17 -12.40
CA SER A 213 -7.14 10.67 -11.15
C SER A 213 -8.19 10.88 -10.07
N LEU A 214 -9.38 11.39 -10.44
CA LEU A 214 -10.50 11.58 -9.52
C LEU A 214 -11.02 10.24 -8.98
N ILE A 215 -11.20 9.25 -9.85
CA ILE A 215 -11.62 7.90 -9.45
C ILE A 215 -10.57 7.28 -8.51
N LEU A 216 -9.30 7.35 -8.88
CA LEU A 216 -8.20 6.79 -8.08
C LEU A 216 -8.12 7.48 -6.72
N PHE A 217 -8.26 8.81 -6.67
CA PHE A 217 -8.33 9.58 -5.43
C PHE A 217 -9.49 9.13 -4.54
N LEU A 218 -10.69 8.93 -5.12
CA LEU A 218 -11.87 8.47 -4.38
C LEU A 218 -11.65 7.07 -3.79
N ILE A 219 -11.08 6.14 -4.57
CA ILE A 219 -10.76 4.78 -4.11
C ILE A 219 -9.79 4.84 -2.93
N VAL A 220 -8.71 5.62 -3.05
CA VAL A 220 -7.71 5.78 -1.99
C VAL A 220 -8.32 6.40 -0.74
N MET A 221 -9.16 7.41 -0.89
CA MET A 221 -9.87 8.05 0.22
C MET A 221 -10.77 7.07 0.97
N VAL A 222 -11.57 6.28 0.24
CA VAL A 222 -12.42 5.25 0.83
C VAL A 222 -11.59 4.18 1.54
N MET A 223 -10.52 3.70 0.90
CA MET A 223 -9.61 2.72 1.49
C MET A 223 -8.96 3.25 2.78
N GLN A 224 -8.51 4.51 2.80
CA GLN A 224 -7.97 5.14 4.01
C GLN A 224 -8.99 5.22 5.14
N LEU A 225 -10.24 5.59 4.84
CA LEU A 225 -11.32 5.63 5.83
C LEU A 225 -11.60 4.24 6.41
N LEU A 226 -11.64 3.22 5.56
CA LEU A 226 -11.84 1.84 5.99
C LEU A 226 -10.71 1.35 6.89
N ILE A 227 -9.46 1.46 6.44
CA ILE A 227 -8.30 1.01 7.21
C ILE A 227 -8.18 1.77 8.53
N ARG A 228 -8.44 3.06 8.53
CA ARG A 228 -8.44 3.85 9.75
C ARG A 228 -9.44 3.31 10.77
N ARG A 229 -10.71 3.05 10.35
CA ARG A 229 -11.77 2.58 11.24
C ARG A 229 -11.61 1.12 11.67
N THR A 230 -11.12 0.27 10.78
CA THR A 230 -11.05 -1.18 11.04
C THR A 230 -9.75 -1.62 11.70
N VAL A 231 -8.64 -0.90 11.49
CA VAL A 231 -7.32 -1.30 11.97
C VAL A 231 -6.66 -0.26 12.87
N ILE A 232 -6.50 0.99 12.37
CA ILE A 232 -5.67 1.99 13.07
C ILE A 232 -6.32 2.43 14.38
N ASP A 233 -7.59 2.86 14.34
CA ASP A 233 -8.26 3.37 15.53
C ASP A 233 -8.39 2.29 16.64
N PRO A 234 -8.77 1.01 16.37
CA PRO A 234 -8.80 -0.04 17.38
C PRO A 234 -7.43 -0.36 18.00
N ILE A 235 -6.37 -0.40 17.18
CA ILE A 235 -5.00 -0.64 17.69
C ILE A 235 -4.52 0.52 18.56
N THR A 236 -4.87 1.76 18.19
CA THR A 236 -4.51 2.94 18.98
C THR A 236 -5.24 2.92 20.33
N MET A 237 -6.55 2.61 20.34
CA MET A 237 -7.33 2.45 21.59
C MET A 237 -6.73 1.37 22.49
N LEU A 238 -6.32 0.22 21.91
CA LEU A 238 -5.68 -0.86 22.67
C LEU A 238 -4.37 -0.39 23.29
N SER A 239 -3.53 0.32 22.53
CA SER A 239 -2.26 0.85 23.02
C SER A 239 -2.45 1.88 24.16
N GLU A 240 -3.43 2.77 24.03
CA GLU A 240 -3.76 3.76 25.06
C GLU A 240 -4.31 3.11 26.33
N SER A 241 -5.14 2.08 26.20
CA SER A 241 -5.66 1.33 27.35
C SER A 241 -4.53 0.58 28.08
N ILE A 242 -3.60 -0.07 27.34
CA ILE A 242 -2.43 -0.70 27.95
C ILE A 242 -1.59 0.30 28.74
N ASP A 243 -1.32 1.49 28.18
CA ASP A 243 -0.56 2.55 28.86
C ASP A 243 -1.30 3.03 30.12
N THR A 244 -2.62 3.19 30.05
CA THR A 244 -3.47 3.58 31.18
C THR A 244 -3.42 2.53 32.29
N VAL A 245 -3.59 1.24 31.96
CA VAL A 245 -3.52 0.14 32.91
C VAL A 245 -2.14 0.08 33.58
N THR A 246 -1.06 0.25 32.79
CA THR A 246 0.30 0.23 33.32
C THR A 246 0.57 1.35 34.32
N ARG A 247 -0.01 2.52 34.08
CA ARG A 247 0.17 3.69 34.98
C ARG A 247 -0.74 3.68 36.20
N THR A 248 -1.97 3.21 36.05
CA THR A 248 -2.98 3.29 37.11
C THR A 248 -3.14 2.01 37.91
N GLY A 249 -2.72 0.86 37.35
CA GLY A 249 -2.98 -0.46 37.92
C GLY A 249 -4.45 -0.86 37.89
N SER A 250 -5.31 -0.15 37.18
CA SER A 250 -6.75 -0.43 37.10
C SER A 250 -7.04 -1.39 35.96
N PHE A 251 -7.63 -2.53 36.27
CA PHE A 251 -8.03 -3.56 35.31
C PHE A 251 -9.53 -3.51 34.95
N ALA A 252 -10.21 -2.40 35.27
CA ALA A 252 -11.67 -2.29 35.10
C ALA A 252 -12.08 -1.90 33.67
N GLU A 253 -11.18 -1.30 32.88
CA GLU A 253 -11.48 -0.84 31.53
C GLU A 253 -11.72 -2.01 30.56
N ARG A 254 -12.73 -1.84 29.68
CA ARG A 254 -13.04 -2.80 28.62
C ARG A 254 -13.16 -2.08 27.29
N LEU A 255 -12.53 -2.65 26.28
CA LEU A 255 -12.58 -2.13 24.92
C LEU A 255 -13.75 -2.72 24.14
N PRO A 256 -14.47 -1.91 23.31
CA PRO A 256 -15.58 -2.42 22.53
C PRO A 256 -15.08 -3.31 21.39
N GLN A 257 -15.51 -4.58 21.37
CA GLN A 257 -15.23 -5.52 20.29
C GLN A 257 -16.20 -5.26 19.14
N ARG A 258 -15.77 -4.46 18.15
CA ARG A 258 -16.61 -4.04 17.00
C ARG A 258 -16.52 -4.95 15.80
N SER A 259 -15.52 -5.81 15.71
CA SER A 259 -15.30 -6.74 14.58
C SER A 259 -15.10 -8.17 15.07
N LYS A 260 -15.27 -9.13 14.15
CA LYS A 260 -15.04 -10.58 14.41
C LYS A 260 -13.74 -11.08 13.75
N ASP A 261 -12.95 -10.18 13.17
CA ASP A 261 -11.67 -10.44 12.52
C ASP A 261 -10.51 -10.61 13.54
N GLU A 262 -9.27 -10.57 13.07
CA GLU A 262 -8.08 -10.69 13.88
C GLU A 262 -7.97 -9.58 14.92
N VAL A 263 -8.38 -8.36 14.56
CA VAL A 263 -8.38 -7.20 15.46
C VAL A 263 -9.43 -7.36 16.55
N GLY A 264 -10.63 -7.82 16.19
CA GLY A 264 -11.68 -8.14 17.15
C GLY A 264 -11.29 -9.25 18.11
N ARG A 265 -10.61 -10.31 17.63
CA ARG A 265 -10.08 -11.37 18.51
C ARG A 265 -9.01 -10.84 19.46
N LEU A 266 -8.13 -9.95 18.99
CA LEU A 266 -7.11 -9.33 19.83
C LEU A 266 -7.73 -8.49 20.97
N ILE A 267 -8.75 -7.70 20.66
CA ILE A 267 -9.51 -6.93 21.66
C ILE A 267 -10.20 -7.86 22.66
N GLY A 268 -10.81 -8.96 22.19
CA GLY A 268 -11.41 -9.96 23.05
C GLY A 268 -10.40 -10.57 24.03
N ALA A 269 -9.26 -11.04 23.51
CA ALA A 269 -8.19 -11.61 24.33
C ALA A 269 -7.63 -10.59 25.35
N PHE A 270 -7.52 -9.31 24.97
CA PHE A 270 -7.15 -8.25 25.90
C PHE A 270 -8.18 -8.09 27.02
N ASN A 271 -9.47 -8.05 26.70
CA ASN A 271 -10.54 -7.93 27.71
C ASN A 271 -10.53 -9.12 28.68
N ASP A 272 -10.36 -10.34 28.16
CA ASP A 272 -10.26 -11.57 28.97
C ASP A 272 -9.05 -11.52 29.92
N MET A 273 -7.90 -11.03 29.42
CA MET A 273 -6.70 -10.84 30.23
C MET A 273 -6.93 -9.80 31.34
N MET A 274 -7.60 -8.68 31.02
CA MET A 274 -7.94 -7.66 32.03
C MET A 274 -8.87 -8.20 33.13
N GLU A 275 -9.84 -9.02 32.75
CA GLU A 275 -10.73 -9.67 33.70
C GLU A 275 -9.98 -10.63 34.64
N GLU A 276 -9.12 -11.48 34.10
CA GLU A 276 -8.34 -12.42 34.87
C GLU A 276 -7.37 -11.72 35.83
N LEU A 277 -6.68 -10.64 35.35
CA LEU A 277 -5.79 -9.87 36.22
C LEU A 277 -6.56 -9.14 37.32
N GLY A 278 -7.69 -8.54 36.99
CA GLY A 278 -8.56 -7.93 38.01
C GLY A 278 -9.04 -8.90 39.07
N ARG A 279 -9.48 -10.10 38.64
CA ARG A 279 -9.91 -11.17 39.57
C ARG A 279 -8.77 -11.63 40.49
N LYS A 280 -7.56 -11.84 39.94
CA LYS A 280 -6.39 -12.24 40.75
C LYS A 280 -5.99 -11.16 41.75
N THR A 281 -6.03 -9.90 41.36
CA THR A 281 -5.71 -8.77 42.26
C THR A 281 -6.66 -8.70 43.42
N VAL A 282 -7.98 -8.82 43.18
CA VAL A 282 -9.01 -8.85 44.25
C VAL A 282 -8.83 -10.07 45.13
N GLN A 283 -8.56 -11.23 44.57
CA GLN A 283 -8.33 -12.47 45.34
C GLN A 283 -7.10 -12.33 46.24
N GLN A 284 -6.02 -11.75 45.74
CA GLN A 284 -4.81 -11.55 46.54
C GLN A 284 -5.07 -10.56 47.68
N GLN A 285 -5.73 -9.43 47.40
CA GLN A 285 -6.09 -8.47 48.45
C GLN A 285 -7.00 -9.07 49.52
N SER A 286 -8.01 -9.84 49.10
CA SER A 286 -8.89 -10.53 50.06
C SER A 286 -8.17 -11.59 50.89
N SER A 287 -7.17 -12.25 50.33
CA SER A 287 -6.32 -13.22 51.08
C SER A 287 -5.46 -12.51 52.13
N ASP A 288 -4.84 -11.39 51.75
CA ASP A 288 -4.02 -10.58 52.67
C ASP A 288 -4.85 -10.00 53.83
N GLU A 289 -6.06 -9.52 53.53
CA GLU A 289 -6.99 -9.01 54.54
C GLU A 289 -7.45 -10.11 55.48
N ARG A 290 -7.78 -11.29 54.97
CA ARG A 290 -8.13 -12.46 55.81
C ARG A 290 -6.98 -12.86 56.73
N TYR A 291 -5.77 -12.95 56.19
CA TYR A 291 -4.59 -13.27 56.94
C TYR A 291 -4.35 -12.30 58.10
N ARG A 292 -4.43 -11.02 57.84
CA ARG A 292 -4.35 -9.98 58.88
C ARG A 292 -5.46 -10.11 59.92
N SER A 293 -6.71 -10.34 59.47
CA SER A 293 -7.85 -10.53 60.39
C SER A 293 -7.66 -11.75 61.27
N PHE A 294 -7.13 -12.86 60.77
CA PHE A 294 -6.85 -14.05 61.60
C PHE A 294 -5.83 -13.76 62.72
N ILE A 295 -4.76 -13.04 62.39
CA ILE A 295 -3.74 -12.68 63.39
C ILE A 295 -4.34 -11.72 64.43
N GLU A 296 -5.16 -10.73 64.01
CA GLU A 296 -5.79 -9.77 64.93
C GLU A 296 -6.86 -10.41 65.84
N MET A 297 -7.61 -11.41 65.35
CA MET A 297 -8.65 -12.11 66.13
C MET A 297 -8.09 -13.18 67.08
N ALA A 298 -6.81 -13.53 66.97
CA ALA A 298 -6.20 -14.53 67.84
C ALA A 298 -6.33 -14.12 69.32
N GLN A 299 -6.82 -15.03 70.19
CA GLN A 299 -6.96 -14.74 71.59
C GLN A 299 -5.64 -14.67 72.39
N SER A 300 -4.56 -15.14 71.73
CA SER A 300 -3.20 -15.11 72.27
C SER A 300 -2.43 -13.92 71.68
N ALA A 301 -1.48 -13.42 72.44
CA ALA A 301 -0.54 -12.42 71.88
C ALA A 301 0.35 -13.11 70.85
N VAL A 302 0.34 -12.58 69.62
CA VAL A 302 1.15 -13.03 68.48
C VAL A 302 2.16 -11.95 68.09
N VAL A 303 3.45 -12.31 68.13
CA VAL A 303 4.54 -11.43 67.76
C VAL A 303 5.43 -12.17 66.74
N THR A 304 5.60 -11.58 65.51
CA THR A 304 6.58 -12.10 64.57
C THR A 304 7.79 -11.18 64.53
N PHE A 305 8.98 -11.75 64.51
CA PHE A 305 10.23 -11.01 64.57
C PHE A 305 11.32 -11.66 63.68
N LEU A 306 12.34 -10.90 63.37
CA LEU A 306 13.53 -11.36 62.64
C LEU A 306 14.52 -12.08 63.51
N GLY A 307 15.52 -12.75 62.96
CA GLY A 307 16.55 -13.48 63.72
C GLY A 307 17.36 -12.64 64.70
N ASP A 308 17.41 -11.33 64.49
CA ASP A 308 18.01 -10.34 65.42
C ASP A 308 17.06 -9.91 66.54
N GLY A 309 15.83 -10.42 66.55
CA GLY A 309 14.79 -10.11 67.54
C GLY A 309 13.87 -8.97 67.14
N LYS A 310 14.07 -8.28 66.03
CA LYS A 310 13.31 -7.11 65.62
C LYS A 310 11.87 -7.49 65.25
N ILE A 311 10.90 -6.90 65.95
CA ILE A 311 9.46 -7.18 65.77
C ILE A 311 8.99 -6.57 64.42
N VAL A 312 8.36 -7.40 63.61
CA VAL A 312 7.78 -7.01 62.30
C VAL A 312 6.24 -7.15 62.28
N ILE A 313 5.66 -8.00 63.11
CA ILE A 313 4.21 -8.11 63.27
C ILE A 313 3.89 -8.25 64.78
N ALA A 314 2.86 -7.53 65.18
CA ALA A 314 2.27 -7.68 66.53
C ALA A 314 0.75 -7.51 66.43
N ASN A 315 -0.03 -8.40 67.04
CA ASN A 315 -1.48 -8.30 67.07
C ASN A 315 -1.97 -7.51 68.30
N LYS A 316 -3.26 -7.24 68.35
CA LYS A 316 -3.89 -6.46 69.42
C LYS A 316 -3.72 -7.05 70.84
N GLN A 317 -3.58 -8.38 70.92
CA GLN A 317 -3.33 -9.03 72.23
C GLN A 317 -1.86 -8.84 72.66
N ALA A 318 -0.93 -8.77 71.69
CA ALA A 318 0.47 -8.44 71.98
C ALA A 318 0.60 -6.99 72.52
N GLU A 319 -0.16 -6.03 71.92
CA GLU A 319 -0.21 -4.64 72.48
C GLU A 319 -0.65 -4.62 73.95
N LYS A 320 -1.70 -5.38 74.25
CA LYS A 320 -2.22 -5.44 75.63
C LYS A 320 -1.23 -6.11 76.58
N LEU A 321 -0.63 -7.21 76.16
CA LEU A 321 0.30 -8.03 77.01
C LEU A 321 1.59 -7.21 77.25
N LEU A 322 2.14 -6.61 76.24
CA LEU A 322 3.39 -5.84 76.29
C LEU A 322 3.20 -4.39 76.75
N GLY A 323 1.94 -3.94 76.84
CA GLY A 323 1.58 -2.58 77.30
C GLY A 323 2.07 -1.45 76.38
N ARG A 324 2.31 -1.69 75.10
CA ARG A 324 2.73 -0.70 74.08
C ARG A 324 1.90 -0.83 72.83
N SER A 325 1.67 0.33 72.16
CA SER A 325 0.97 0.29 70.89
C SER A 325 1.77 -0.47 69.81
N ARG A 326 1.07 -1.02 68.84
CA ARG A 326 1.69 -1.75 67.70
C ARG A 326 2.79 -0.92 67.03
N GLN A 327 2.53 0.38 66.83
CA GLN A 327 3.52 1.28 66.21
C GLN A 327 4.80 1.40 67.03
N ALA A 328 4.69 1.34 68.35
CA ALA A 328 5.83 1.39 69.26
C ALA A 328 6.53 0.03 69.39
N LEU A 329 5.82 -1.09 69.12
CA LEU A 329 6.39 -2.43 69.11
C LEU A 329 7.16 -2.76 67.84
N LEU A 330 6.69 -2.29 66.69
CA LEU A 330 7.33 -2.53 65.42
C LEU A 330 8.74 -1.87 65.36
N GLY A 331 9.71 -2.74 65.09
CA GLY A 331 11.13 -2.34 65.05
C GLY A 331 11.87 -2.46 66.37
N GLU A 332 11.17 -2.60 67.52
CA GLU A 332 11.79 -2.89 68.78
C GLU A 332 12.23 -4.38 68.85
N SER A 333 13.17 -4.67 69.77
CA SER A 333 13.62 -6.05 69.98
C SER A 333 12.71 -6.79 70.95
N ILE A 334 12.20 -7.96 70.55
CA ILE A 334 11.40 -8.83 71.43
C ILE A 334 12.18 -9.20 72.77
N PHE A 335 13.49 -9.24 72.64
CA PHE A 335 14.36 -9.55 73.77
C PHE A 335 14.29 -8.51 74.91
N SER A 336 13.93 -7.26 74.61
CA SER A 336 13.81 -6.17 75.58
C SER A 336 12.59 -6.36 76.53
N PHE A 337 11.63 -7.21 76.13
CA PHE A 337 10.43 -7.52 76.92
C PHE A 337 10.54 -8.78 77.74
N LEU A 338 11.62 -9.56 77.64
CA LEU A 338 11.84 -10.82 78.30
C LEU A 338 12.81 -10.66 79.44
N GLU A 339 12.44 -11.16 80.66
CA GLU A 339 13.30 -11.05 81.84
C GLU A 339 14.54 -11.95 81.74
N ASN A 340 14.44 -13.09 81.04
CA ASN A 340 15.57 -13.99 80.78
C ASN A 340 15.82 -14.14 79.26
N SER A 341 16.13 -13.07 78.63
CA SER A 341 16.30 -12.99 77.19
C SER A 341 17.45 -13.80 76.61
N GLU A 342 18.47 -14.07 77.39
CA GLU A 342 19.66 -14.81 76.94
C GLU A 342 19.35 -16.25 76.55
N ARG A 343 18.58 -16.96 77.40
CA ARG A 343 18.18 -18.33 77.13
C ARG A 343 17.29 -18.43 75.89
N PHE A 344 16.40 -17.44 75.68
CA PHE A 344 15.53 -17.35 74.50
C PHE A 344 16.33 -17.05 73.22
N ARG A 345 17.31 -16.16 73.27
CA ARG A 345 18.24 -15.84 72.18
C ARG A 345 19.05 -17.07 71.75
N GLN A 346 19.61 -17.79 72.73
CA GLN A 346 20.35 -19.03 72.46
C GLN A 346 19.50 -20.09 71.77
N GLY A 347 18.19 -20.15 72.04
CA GLY A 347 17.24 -21.04 71.40
C GLY A 347 17.12 -20.70 69.88
N ILE A 348 16.97 -19.44 69.60
CA ILE A 348 16.89 -18.88 68.16
C ILE A 348 18.21 -19.13 67.45
N GLU A 349 19.36 -18.77 68.04
CA GLU A 349 20.67 -19.01 67.42
C GLU A 349 20.94 -20.50 67.17
N ARG A 350 20.47 -21.40 68.05
CA ARG A 350 20.59 -22.83 67.84
C ARG A 350 19.76 -23.32 66.71
N TYR A 351 18.54 -22.81 66.56
CA TYR A 351 17.69 -23.09 65.41
C TYR A 351 18.29 -22.55 64.07
N LEU A 352 18.89 -21.35 64.08
CA LEU A 352 19.54 -20.77 62.91
C LEU A 352 20.76 -21.59 62.46
N ARG A 353 21.42 -22.32 63.39
CA ARG A 353 22.56 -23.21 63.07
C ARG A 353 22.11 -24.61 62.62
N ASP A 354 20.99 -25.10 63.14
CA ASP A 354 20.47 -26.42 62.82
C ASP A 354 18.91 -26.42 62.91
N SER A 355 18.31 -26.17 61.76
CA SER A 355 16.83 -26.07 61.61
C SER A 355 16.11 -27.41 61.81
N SER A 356 16.82 -28.53 61.90
CA SER A 356 16.21 -29.84 62.13
C SER A 356 15.73 -30.02 63.57
N ARG A 357 16.19 -29.22 64.52
CA ARG A 357 15.78 -29.25 65.91
C ARG A 357 14.59 -28.33 66.10
N GLY A 358 13.45 -28.93 66.47
CA GLY A 358 12.24 -28.21 66.83
C GLY A 358 12.47 -27.16 67.93
N MET A 359 11.71 -26.09 67.94
CA MET A 359 11.72 -25.13 69.04
C MET A 359 10.79 -25.63 70.17
N GLU A 360 11.32 -25.68 71.37
CA GLU A 360 10.53 -26.01 72.55
C GLU A 360 9.81 -24.78 73.12
N SER A 361 8.58 -24.96 73.62
CA SER A 361 7.90 -23.91 74.38
C SER A 361 8.67 -23.62 75.66
N SER A 362 8.73 -22.38 76.06
CA SER A 362 9.41 -21.91 77.25
C SER A 362 8.52 -20.98 78.05
N ILE A 363 8.49 -21.21 79.41
CA ILE A 363 7.87 -20.29 80.31
C ILE A 363 8.86 -19.11 80.55
N GLN A 364 8.42 -17.92 80.35
CA GLN A 364 9.21 -16.66 80.48
C GLN A 364 8.39 -15.61 81.24
N ARG A 365 9.05 -14.71 81.95
CA ARG A 365 8.43 -13.52 82.50
C ARG A 365 8.59 -12.38 81.47
N VAL A 366 7.46 -11.80 81.14
CA VAL A 366 7.39 -10.62 80.26
C VAL A 366 7.05 -9.38 81.09
N THR A 367 7.83 -8.36 80.92
CA THR A 367 7.61 -7.08 81.63
C THR A 367 6.80 -6.15 80.71
N GLY A 368 5.54 -5.89 81.13
CA GLY A 368 4.67 -4.89 80.48
C GLY A 368 5.06 -3.46 80.86
N SER A 369 4.47 -2.43 80.17
CA SER A 369 4.77 -1.03 80.38
C SER A 369 4.46 -0.54 81.84
N ALA A 370 3.61 -1.18 82.57
CA ALA A 370 3.28 -0.84 84.00
C ALA A 370 4.26 -1.42 85.00
N GLY A 371 5.35 -2.05 84.55
CA GLY A 371 6.33 -2.70 85.44
C GLY A 371 5.83 -3.98 86.06
N THR A 372 4.64 -4.50 85.73
CA THR A 372 4.13 -5.80 86.19
C THR A 372 4.76 -6.89 85.32
N ALA A 373 5.45 -7.82 86.02
CA ALA A 373 5.96 -9.02 85.37
C ALA A 373 4.87 -10.07 85.28
N THR A 374 4.49 -10.49 84.07
CA THR A 374 3.49 -11.50 83.80
C THR A 374 4.22 -12.78 83.35
N GLU A 375 3.88 -13.90 83.92
CA GLU A 375 4.42 -15.19 83.53
C GLU A 375 3.67 -15.67 82.26
N VAL A 376 4.38 -15.94 81.21
CA VAL A 376 3.82 -16.35 79.92
C VAL A 376 4.48 -17.61 79.40
N GLU A 377 3.70 -18.49 78.84
CA GLU A 377 4.19 -19.56 77.99
C GLU A 377 4.39 -19.08 76.58
N ILE A 378 5.59 -19.18 76.04
CA ILE A 378 5.94 -18.82 74.72
C ILE A 378 6.09 -20.03 73.82
N ALA A 379 5.19 -20.24 72.89
CA ALA A 379 5.33 -21.18 71.79
C ALA A 379 5.97 -20.47 70.58
N LEU A 380 7.07 -21.02 70.10
CA LEU A 380 7.84 -20.43 69.03
C LEU A 380 7.79 -21.28 67.77
N SER A 381 7.54 -20.67 66.66
CA SER A 381 7.62 -21.29 65.34
C SER A 381 8.53 -20.46 64.43
N ALA A 382 9.17 -21.09 63.43
CA ALA A 382 9.98 -20.45 62.46
C ALA A 382 9.45 -20.70 61.06
N SER A 383 9.55 -19.69 60.20
CA SER A 383 9.25 -19.73 58.80
C SER A 383 10.30 -18.94 58.02
N THR A 384 10.29 -19.04 56.71
CA THR A 384 11.19 -18.26 55.84
C THR A 384 10.34 -17.47 54.86
N ALA A 385 10.54 -16.17 54.80
CA ALA A 385 9.95 -15.31 53.78
C ALA A 385 11.07 -14.62 53.02
N ASP A 386 11.09 -14.75 51.69
CA ASP A 386 12.12 -14.19 50.78
C ASP A 386 13.57 -14.54 51.22
N GLY A 387 13.78 -15.75 51.73
CA GLY A 387 15.08 -16.19 52.21
C GLY A 387 15.51 -15.64 53.58
N ILE A 388 14.65 -14.85 54.24
CA ILE A 388 14.90 -14.31 55.60
C ILE A 388 14.15 -15.13 56.62
N PRO A 389 14.82 -15.63 57.65
CA PRO A 389 14.16 -16.39 58.72
C PRO A 389 13.30 -15.47 59.57
N LEU A 390 12.04 -15.83 59.73
CA LEU A 390 11.02 -15.17 60.54
C LEU A 390 10.63 -16.11 61.69
N PHE A 391 10.56 -15.56 62.87
CA PHE A 391 10.13 -16.28 64.05
C PHE A 391 8.80 -15.71 64.53
N THR A 392 7.83 -16.59 64.80
CA THR A 392 6.54 -16.20 65.38
C THR A 392 6.42 -16.77 66.76
N ALA A 393 6.32 -15.91 67.78
CA ALA A 393 6.05 -16.22 69.15
C ALA A 393 4.56 -16.05 69.42
N ILE A 394 3.94 -17.09 69.98
CA ILE A 394 2.59 -17.05 70.56
C ILE A 394 2.77 -17.04 72.07
N LEU A 395 2.36 -15.94 72.72
CA LEU A 395 2.48 -15.75 74.14
C LEU A 395 1.10 -15.92 74.79
N ARG A 396 1.03 -16.81 75.77
CA ARG A 396 -0.18 -17.09 76.59
C ARG A 396 0.15 -16.84 78.05
N GLU A 397 -0.74 -16.21 78.83
CA GLU A 397 -0.60 -16.04 80.23
C GLU A 397 -0.67 -17.45 80.85
N SER A 398 0.29 -17.74 81.76
CA SER A 398 0.31 -19.04 82.47
C SER A 398 -0.79 -19.08 83.53
N PRO A 399 -1.63 -20.12 83.54
CA PRO A 399 -2.71 -20.22 84.55
C PRO A 399 -2.21 -20.40 85.96
N HIS A 400 -0.90 -20.45 86.22
CA HIS A 400 -0.32 -20.71 87.57
C HIS A 400 0.23 -19.49 88.28
N GLY A 401 -0.04 -18.23 87.77
CA GLY A 401 0.51 -16.98 88.32
C GLY A 401 -0.40 -16.15 89.23
N THR A 402 -1.24 -16.74 90.01
CA THR A 402 -1.92 -16.05 91.12
C THR A 402 -1.70 -16.77 92.46
N SER A 403 -0.59 -16.40 93.06
CA SER A 403 -0.41 -16.59 94.52
C SER A 403 0.32 -15.37 95.08
#